data_dff5370c8308b44504390a30e9057d0e
#
_entry.id   dff5370c8308b44504390a30e9057d0e
#
_cell.length_a   1.000
_cell.length_b   1.000
_cell.length_c   1.000
_cell.angle_alpha   90.00
_cell.angle_beta   90.00
_cell.angle_gamma   90.00
#
_symmetry.space_group_name_H-M   'P 1'
#
loop_
_entity.id
_entity.type
_entity.pdbx_description
1 polymer ?
#
loop_
_entity_poly.entity_id
_entity_poly.type
_entity_poly.pdbx_seq_one_letter_code
_entity_poly.pdbx_strand_id
1 'polypeptide(L)'
;KEKYIGSDEVWEEAQNAIIEACAEKGLPTRTELGEAAFYGPKLDFMIKDALGRRWQLGTIQVDYNLPERFQLEYTGADNQKHRPVMIHRAPFGSMERFIAVLIEHTAGHFPLWLTPDQVVVLPISEKHNDYAHKVAEMLNMQDVRTLVDDRNEKIGRKIRDNEIKHIPYM
;
A
#
# COMPACT_ATOMS: atom_id res chain seq x y z
N LYS A 1 27.85 -10.73 13.59
CA LYS A 1 28.14 -11.89 12.71
C LYS A 1 27.59 -13.23 13.26
N GLU A 2 27.55 -13.47 14.54
CA GLU A 2 27.09 -14.75 15.12
C GLU A 2 25.63 -15.09 14.91
N LYS A 3 24.81 -14.17 14.40
CA LYS A 3 23.36 -14.32 14.21
C LYS A 3 22.91 -14.48 12.76
N TYR A 4 23.81 -14.30 11.79
CA TYR A 4 23.46 -14.35 10.37
C TYR A 4 23.73 -15.73 9.77
N ILE A 5 22.89 -16.14 8.83
CA ILE A 5 22.98 -17.40 8.11
C ILE A 5 23.50 -17.11 6.68
N GLY A 6 24.31 -18.03 6.15
CA GLY A 6 24.92 -17.92 4.84
C GLY A 6 26.39 -17.49 4.90
N SER A 7 27.07 -17.52 3.75
CA SER A 7 28.47 -17.08 3.64
C SER A 7 28.57 -15.57 3.48
N ASP A 8 29.77 -15.02 3.75
CA ASP A 8 30.05 -13.59 3.59
C ASP A 8 29.91 -13.19 2.11
N GLU A 9 30.28 -14.05 1.15
CA GLU A 9 30.17 -13.82 -0.30
C GLU A 9 28.71 -13.66 -0.75
N VAL A 10 27.83 -14.54 -0.29
CA VAL A 10 26.39 -14.48 -0.60
C VAL A 10 25.77 -13.20 -0.03
N TRP A 11 26.20 -12.78 1.15
CA TRP A 11 25.75 -11.51 1.75
C TRP A 11 26.20 -10.30 0.93
N GLU A 12 27.46 -10.29 0.50
CA GLU A 12 28.02 -9.21 -0.32
C GLU A 12 27.32 -9.12 -1.67
N GLU A 13 27.08 -10.26 -2.34
CA GLU A 13 26.33 -10.33 -3.59
C GLU A 13 24.90 -9.76 -3.44
N ALA A 14 24.18 -10.18 -2.40
CA ALA A 14 22.84 -9.71 -2.14
C ALA A 14 22.78 -8.19 -1.82
N GLN A 15 23.74 -7.68 -1.05
CA GLN A 15 23.83 -6.25 -0.73
C GLN A 15 24.14 -5.43 -2.00
N ASN A 16 25.09 -5.87 -2.81
CA ASN A 16 25.46 -5.19 -4.05
C ASN A 16 24.28 -5.16 -5.02
N ALA A 17 23.55 -6.27 -5.18
CA ALA A 17 22.36 -6.33 -6.03
C ALA A 17 21.27 -5.30 -5.61
N ILE A 18 21.03 -5.14 -4.31
CA ILE A 18 20.09 -4.13 -3.80
C ILE A 18 20.61 -2.71 -4.09
N ILE A 19 21.89 -2.43 -3.86
CA ILE A 19 22.50 -1.11 -4.08
C ILE A 19 22.44 -0.75 -5.58
N GLU A 20 22.80 -1.67 -6.46
CA GLU A 20 22.75 -1.49 -7.91
C GLU A 20 21.32 -1.24 -8.40
N ALA A 21 20.34 -2.04 -7.95
CA ALA A 21 18.94 -1.84 -8.29
C ALA A 21 18.41 -0.48 -7.85
N CYS A 22 18.83 0.01 -6.68
CA CYS A 22 18.47 1.35 -6.21
C CYS A 22 19.11 2.44 -7.08
N ALA A 23 20.37 2.28 -7.45
CA ALA A 23 21.09 3.22 -8.30
C ALA A 23 20.46 3.30 -9.70
N GLU A 24 20.13 2.17 -10.32
CA GLU A 24 19.43 2.12 -11.62
C GLU A 24 18.07 2.84 -11.59
N LYS A 25 17.37 2.78 -10.46
CA LYS A 25 16.09 3.47 -10.26
C LYS A 25 16.23 4.92 -9.80
N GLY A 26 17.44 5.42 -9.61
CA GLY A 26 17.69 6.77 -9.12
C GLY A 26 17.15 7.02 -7.70
N LEU A 27 17.03 5.98 -6.88
CA LEU A 27 16.52 6.08 -5.52
C LEU A 27 17.63 6.56 -4.57
N PRO A 28 17.40 7.62 -3.77
CA PRO A 28 18.35 8.01 -2.74
C PRO A 28 18.35 6.99 -1.62
N THR A 29 19.50 6.38 -1.36
CA THR A 29 19.66 5.35 -0.34
C THR A 29 20.65 5.75 0.74
N ARG A 30 20.48 5.15 1.92
CA ARG A 30 21.42 5.18 3.05
C ARG A 30 21.64 3.76 3.56
N THR A 31 22.89 3.37 3.69
CA THR A 31 23.24 2.07 4.27
C THR A 31 23.25 2.17 5.80
N GLU A 32 22.49 1.28 6.46
CA GLU A 32 22.47 1.15 7.91
C GLU A 32 22.93 -0.27 8.28
N LEU A 33 24.11 -0.36 8.90
CA LEU A 33 24.70 -1.63 9.28
C LEU A 33 24.06 -2.18 10.57
N GLY A 34 23.86 -3.50 10.61
CA GLY A 34 23.30 -4.18 11.79
C GLY A 34 21.77 -4.31 11.81
N GLU A 35 21.06 -3.69 10.86
CA GLU A 35 19.60 -3.68 10.78
C GLU A 35 19.01 -4.79 9.86
N ALA A 36 19.87 -5.59 9.24
CA ALA A 36 19.46 -6.67 8.34
C ALA A 36 18.74 -7.81 9.10
N ALA A 37 17.87 -8.55 8.40
CA ALA A 37 17.35 -9.81 8.89
C ALA A 37 18.49 -10.87 8.98
N PHE A 38 18.32 -11.89 9.82
CA PHE A 38 19.35 -12.91 9.98
C PHE A 38 19.59 -13.76 8.72
N TYR A 39 18.65 -13.77 7.78
CA TYR A 39 18.68 -14.57 6.55
C TYR A 39 19.01 -13.77 5.27
N GLY A 40 19.15 -12.46 5.35
CA GLY A 40 19.52 -11.65 4.20
C GLY A 40 19.41 -10.14 4.42
N PRO A 41 20.06 -9.36 3.53
CA PRO A 41 19.95 -7.91 3.55
C PRO A 41 18.57 -7.46 3.11
N LYS A 42 18.19 -6.23 3.51
CA LYS A 42 16.89 -5.65 3.20
C LYS A 42 17.00 -4.20 2.72
N LEU A 43 16.02 -3.81 1.92
CA LEU A 43 15.75 -2.42 1.55
C LEU A 43 14.44 -2.00 2.23
N ASP A 44 14.51 -1.02 3.11
CA ASP A 44 13.36 -0.45 3.79
C ASP A 44 12.97 0.91 3.18
N PHE A 45 11.70 1.09 2.87
CA PHE A 45 11.15 2.36 2.39
C PHE A 45 10.69 3.21 3.56
N MET A 46 11.42 4.30 3.80
CA MET A 46 11.14 5.21 4.89
C MET A 46 10.40 6.44 4.38
N ILE A 47 9.28 6.76 4.98
CA ILE A 47 8.53 8.00 4.69
C ILE A 47 8.48 8.89 5.92
N LYS A 48 8.18 10.16 5.71
CA LYS A 48 7.93 11.11 6.80
C LYS A 48 6.45 11.46 6.85
N ASP A 49 5.92 11.52 8.07
CA ASP A 49 4.59 12.05 8.31
C ASP A 49 4.59 13.59 8.31
N ALA A 50 3.43 14.22 8.51
CA ALA A 50 3.26 15.67 8.54
C ALA A 50 4.07 16.36 9.65
N LEU A 51 4.39 15.64 10.73
CA LEU A 51 5.23 16.12 11.83
C LEU A 51 6.72 15.84 11.61
N GLY A 52 7.11 15.27 10.46
CA GLY A 52 8.48 14.94 10.13
C GLY A 52 9.02 13.64 10.77
N ARG A 53 8.16 12.86 11.46
CA ARG A 53 8.54 11.57 12.05
C ARG A 53 8.73 10.54 10.92
N ARG A 54 9.74 9.70 11.06
CA ARG A 54 10.07 8.66 10.07
C ARG A 54 9.30 7.39 10.37
N TRP A 55 8.70 6.82 9.33
CA TRP A 55 7.97 5.56 9.39
C TRP A 55 8.49 4.60 8.33
N GLN A 56 8.83 3.39 8.75
CA GLN A 56 9.10 2.30 7.81
C GLN A 56 7.77 1.77 7.28
N LEU A 57 7.60 1.76 5.96
CA LEU A 57 6.46 1.17 5.28
C LEU A 57 6.86 -0.11 4.55
N GLY A 58 7.26 -0.01 3.30
CA GLY A 58 7.61 -1.19 2.52
C GLY A 58 8.98 -1.76 2.85
N THR A 59 9.14 -3.05 2.60
CA THR A 59 10.41 -3.75 2.71
C THR A 59 10.58 -4.73 1.55
N ILE A 60 11.79 -4.80 1.00
CA ILE A 60 12.22 -5.83 0.07
C ILE A 60 13.42 -6.53 0.70
N GLN A 61 13.41 -7.87 0.73
CA GLN A 61 14.48 -8.68 1.32
C GLN A 61 14.93 -9.74 0.32
N VAL A 62 16.23 -9.87 0.14
CA VAL A 62 16.82 -10.94 -0.67
C VAL A 62 17.19 -12.10 0.25
N ASP A 63 16.79 -13.30 -0.12
CA ASP A 63 16.95 -14.50 0.69
C ASP A 63 17.47 -15.66 -0.16
N TYR A 64 18.70 -16.04 0.10
CA TYR A 64 19.34 -17.22 -0.49
C TYR A 64 19.17 -18.45 0.41
N ASN A 65 18.82 -18.27 1.67
CA ASN A 65 18.87 -19.31 2.69
C ASN A 65 17.63 -20.23 2.65
N LEU A 66 16.41 -19.67 2.55
CA LEU A 66 15.21 -20.52 2.48
C LEU A 66 15.19 -21.41 1.22
N PRO A 67 15.56 -20.92 0.01
CA PRO A 67 15.69 -21.80 -1.15
C PRO A 67 16.63 -22.98 -0.93
N GLU A 68 17.74 -22.77 -0.24
CA GLU A 68 18.67 -23.86 0.09
C GLU A 68 18.08 -24.83 1.11
N ARG A 69 17.50 -24.34 2.21
CA ARG A 69 16.91 -25.16 3.28
C ARG A 69 15.74 -26.00 2.79
N PHE A 70 14.93 -25.47 1.88
CA PHE A 70 13.81 -26.21 1.26
C PHE A 70 14.22 -26.99 0.02
N GLN A 71 15.49 -26.96 -0.35
CA GLN A 71 16.04 -27.64 -1.54
C GLN A 71 15.24 -27.28 -2.82
N LEU A 72 14.85 -26.01 -2.93
CA LEU A 72 14.12 -25.53 -4.09
C LEU A 72 15.01 -25.55 -5.33
N GLU A 73 14.46 -26.00 -6.46
CA GLU A 73 15.16 -26.07 -7.73
C GLU A 73 14.24 -25.68 -8.88
N TYR A 74 14.82 -25.10 -9.91
CA TYR A 74 14.16 -24.89 -11.19
C TYR A 74 15.06 -25.39 -12.34
N THR A 75 14.48 -25.70 -13.49
CA THR A 75 15.24 -26.06 -14.68
C THR A 75 15.50 -24.79 -15.48
N GLY A 76 16.78 -24.44 -15.64
CA GLY A 76 17.22 -23.27 -16.41
C GLY A 76 17.12 -23.48 -17.92
N ALA A 77 17.45 -22.44 -18.68
CA ALA A 77 17.49 -22.47 -20.15
C ALA A 77 18.57 -23.43 -20.69
N ASP A 78 19.57 -23.74 -19.90
CA ASP A 78 20.62 -24.73 -20.14
C ASP A 78 20.20 -26.16 -19.86
N ASN A 79 18.94 -26.38 -19.50
CA ASN A 79 18.36 -27.67 -19.09
C ASN A 79 19.02 -28.29 -17.84
N GLN A 80 19.67 -27.49 -17.01
CA GLN A 80 20.25 -27.89 -15.74
C GLN A 80 19.39 -27.42 -14.57
N LYS A 81 19.60 -28.05 -13.39
CA LYS A 81 18.94 -27.66 -12.14
C LYS A 81 19.70 -26.50 -11.49
N HIS A 82 18.98 -25.47 -11.15
CA HIS A 82 19.49 -24.29 -10.47
C HIS A 82 18.74 -24.00 -9.19
N ARG A 83 19.42 -23.38 -8.22
CA ARG A 83 18.81 -22.87 -7.01
C ARG A 83 18.19 -21.49 -7.27
N PRO A 84 16.89 -21.27 -6.99
CA PRO A 84 16.32 -19.93 -7.11
C PRO A 84 16.80 -19.00 -6.00
N VAL A 85 16.71 -17.71 -6.24
CA VAL A 85 16.78 -16.67 -5.20
C VAL A 85 15.37 -16.30 -4.81
N MET A 86 15.10 -16.18 -3.51
CA MET A 86 13.80 -15.74 -3.01
C MET A 86 13.83 -14.24 -2.69
N ILE A 87 12.81 -13.53 -3.12
CA ILE A 87 12.64 -12.11 -2.81
C ILE A 87 11.34 -11.96 -2.03
N HIS A 88 11.47 -11.59 -0.76
CA HIS A 88 10.33 -11.22 0.07
C HIS A 88 9.98 -9.76 -0.18
N ARG A 89 8.70 -9.46 -0.34
CA ARG A 89 8.22 -8.12 -0.56
C ARG A 89 6.98 -7.82 0.27
N ALA A 90 7.08 -6.84 1.15
CA ALA A 90 5.98 -6.28 1.91
C ALA A 90 5.76 -4.82 1.47
N PRO A 91 4.88 -4.52 0.47
CA PRO A 91 4.75 -3.19 -0.11
C PRO A 91 4.29 -2.13 0.89
N PHE A 92 3.43 -2.48 1.82
CA PHE A 92 2.81 -1.54 2.77
C PHE A 92 3.39 -1.65 4.19
N GLY A 93 4.13 -2.72 4.50
CA GLY A 93 4.52 -3.04 5.87
C GLY A 93 3.30 -3.40 6.71
N SER A 94 2.95 -2.59 7.71
CA SER A 94 1.67 -2.67 8.41
C SER A 94 0.60 -1.89 7.66
N MET A 95 -0.54 -2.52 7.39
CA MET A 95 -1.66 -1.89 6.70
C MET A 95 -2.22 -0.71 7.51
N GLU A 96 -2.30 -0.85 8.84
CA GLU A 96 -2.77 0.19 9.74
C GLU A 96 -1.88 1.44 9.69
N ARG A 97 -0.56 1.23 9.71
CA ARG A 97 0.42 2.31 9.59
C ARG A 97 0.33 2.99 8.23
N PHE A 98 0.23 2.22 7.17
CA PHE A 98 0.09 2.74 5.80
C PHE A 98 -1.17 3.60 5.67
N ILE A 99 -2.32 3.10 6.15
CA ILE A 99 -3.60 3.84 6.11
C ILE A 99 -3.50 5.12 6.95
N ALA A 100 -2.92 5.06 8.15
CA ALA A 100 -2.76 6.24 9.00
C ALA A 100 -1.95 7.35 8.30
N VAL A 101 -0.82 6.98 7.69
CA VAL A 101 0.02 7.94 6.94
C VAL A 101 -0.68 8.44 5.69
N LEU A 102 -1.44 7.59 5.00
CA LEU A 102 -2.21 7.98 3.82
C LEU A 102 -3.32 8.99 4.17
N ILE A 103 -4.07 8.75 5.25
CA ILE A 103 -5.08 9.70 5.76
C ILE A 103 -4.43 11.05 6.08
N GLU A 104 -3.30 11.03 6.78
CA GLU A 104 -2.58 12.26 7.12
C GLU A 104 -2.07 12.99 5.87
N HIS A 105 -1.49 12.26 4.92
CA HIS A 105 -0.96 12.81 3.67
C HIS A 105 -2.04 13.47 2.80
N THR A 106 -3.22 12.89 2.74
CA THR A 106 -4.36 13.39 1.95
C THR A 106 -5.26 14.34 2.73
N ALA A 107 -5.02 14.55 4.02
CA ALA A 107 -5.93 15.24 4.94
C ALA A 107 -7.37 14.67 4.88
N GLY A 108 -7.51 13.37 4.64
CA GLY A 108 -8.79 12.67 4.47
C GLY A 108 -9.44 12.81 3.09
N HIS A 109 -8.87 13.59 2.17
CA HIS A 109 -9.34 13.74 0.80
C HIS A 109 -8.67 12.70 -0.10
N PHE A 110 -9.19 11.50 -0.11
CA PHE A 110 -8.66 10.42 -0.92
C PHE A 110 -8.91 10.62 -2.42
N PRO A 111 -8.04 10.05 -3.27
CA PRO A 111 -8.40 9.82 -4.68
C PRO A 111 -9.71 9.05 -4.78
N LEU A 112 -10.52 9.34 -5.79
CA LEU A 112 -11.89 8.79 -5.91
C LEU A 112 -11.96 7.27 -5.74
N TRP A 113 -11.03 6.54 -6.33
CA TRP A 113 -11.00 5.08 -6.27
C TRP A 113 -10.73 4.50 -4.86
N LEU A 114 -10.08 5.29 -3.97
CA LEU A 114 -9.83 4.93 -2.57
C LEU A 114 -10.91 5.45 -1.61
N THR A 115 -11.72 6.43 -2.03
CA THR A 115 -12.76 7.00 -1.17
C THR A 115 -13.81 5.96 -0.82
N PRO A 116 -14.13 5.69 0.46
CA PRO A 116 -15.13 4.70 0.85
C PRO A 116 -16.50 4.98 0.25
N ASP A 117 -17.02 6.19 0.41
CA ASP A 117 -18.28 6.68 -0.15
C ASP A 117 -17.97 7.69 -1.24
N GLN A 118 -18.18 7.32 -2.51
CA GLN A 118 -17.73 8.12 -3.65
C GLN A 118 -18.74 9.19 -4.04
N VAL A 119 -20.02 8.87 -3.92
CA VAL A 119 -21.15 9.74 -4.29
C VAL A 119 -22.21 9.68 -3.21
N VAL A 120 -22.84 10.80 -2.93
CA VAL A 120 -24.09 10.82 -2.15
C VAL A 120 -25.17 11.55 -2.94
N VAL A 121 -26.33 10.92 -3.08
CA VAL A 121 -27.53 11.54 -3.71
C VAL A 121 -28.37 12.19 -2.61
N LEU A 122 -28.65 13.48 -2.77
CA LEU A 122 -29.33 14.31 -1.77
C LEU A 122 -30.70 14.76 -2.28
N PRO A 123 -31.79 14.00 -2.05
CA PRO A 123 -33.12 14.45 -2.44
C PRO A 123 -33.51 15.71 -1.65
N ILE A 124 -34.03 16.71 -2.37
CA ILE A 124 -34.48 18.01 -1.82
C ILE A 124 -35.74 17.85 -0.98
N SER A 125 -36.57 16.89 -1.33
CA SER A 125 -37.81 16.55 -0.59
C SER A 125 -38.11 15.06 -0.73
N GLU A 126 -38.92 14.53 0.19
CA GLU A 126 -39.34 13.12 0.21
C GLU A 126 -39.98 12.66 -1.13
N LYS A 127 -40.60 13.58 -1.89
CA LYS A 127 -41.18 13.28 -3.20
C LYS A 127 -40.16 12.77 -4.22
N HIS A 128 -38.86 13.01 -3.97
CA HIS A 128 -37.78 12.63 -4.88
C HIS A 128 -36.98 11.42 -4.37
N ASN A 129 -37.37 10.82 -3.24
CA ASN A 129 -36.62 9.70 -2.65
C ASN A 129 -36.55 8.50 -3.62
N ASP A 130 -37.67 8.10 -4.22
CA ASP A 130 -37.69 6.98 -5.16
C ASP A 130 -36.75 7.20 -6.35
N TYR A 131 -36.71 8.43 -6.86
CA TYR A 131 -35.79 8.78 -7.93
C TYR A 131 -34.32 8.79 -7.46
N ALA A 132 -34.06 9.31 -6.27
CA ALA A 132 -32.72 9.32 -5.68
C ALA A 132 -32.16 7.89 -5.48
N HIS A 133 -33.00 6.98 -4.97
CA HIS A 133 -32.63 5.57 -4.83
C HIS A 133 -32.37 4.91 -6.20
N LYS A 134 -33.21 5.19 -7.22
CA LYS A 134 -32.97 4.69 -8.57
C LYS A 134 -31.65 5.17 -9.16
N VAL A 135 -31.28 6.45 -8.95
CA VAL A 135 -29.99 6.99 -9.39
C VAL A 135 -28.83 6.30 -8.66
N ALA A 136 -28.95 6.13 -7.35
CA ALA A 136 -27.91 5.44 -6.57
C ALA A 136 -27.75 3.98 -7.00
N GLU A 137 -28.86 3.28 -7.29
CA GLU A 137 -28.79 1.91 -7.81
C GLU A 137 -28.07 1.85 -9.16
N MET A 138 -28.38 2.77 -10.09
CA MET A 138 -27.71 2.83 -11.39
C MET A 138 -26.20 3.07 -11.26
N LEU A 139 -25.78 3.92 -10.31
CA LEU A 139 -24.36 4.17 -10.04
C LEU A 139 -23.68 2.98 -9.38
N ASN A 140 -24.33 2.34 -8.40
CA ASN A 140 -23.81 1.13 -7.76
C ASN A 140 -23.65 -0.05 -8.75
N MET A 141 -24.54 -0.16 -9.75
CA MET A 141 -24.38 -1.14 -10.84
C MET A 141 -23.14 -0.90 -11.72
N GLN A 142 -22.55 0.30 -11.66
CA GLN A 142 -21.30 0.66 -12.34
C GLN A 142 -20.10 0.68 -11.38
N ASP A 143 -20.18 -0.05 -10.26
CA ASP A 143 -19.16 -0.11 -9.22
C ASP A 143 -18.80 1.25 -8.57
N VAL A 144 -19.71 2.23 -8.65
CA VAL A 144 -19.58 3.51 -7.95
C VAL A 144 -20.29 3.42 -6.60
N ARG A 145 -19.52 3.47 -5.50
CA ARG A 145 -20.04 3.39 -4.12
C ARG A 145 -20.87 4.62 -3.80
N THR A 146 -22.21 4.46 -3.87
CA THR A 146 -23.15 5.56 -3.79
C THR A 146 -24.09 5.37 -2.60
N LEU A 147 -24.27 6.44 -1.83
CA LEU A 147 -25.24 6.55 -0.74
C LEU A 147 -26.42 7.45 -1.15
N VAL A 148 -27.53 7.30 -0.41
CA VAL A 148 -28.66 8.24 -0.48
C VAL A 148 -28.86 8.83 0.92
N ASP A 149 -28.88 10.15 1.03
CA ASP A 149 -29.24 10.84 2.27
C ASP A 149 -30.69 11.33 2.19
N ASP A 150 -31.63 10.42 2.44
CA ASP A 150 -33.07 10.65 2.41
C ASP A 150 -33.65 11.15 3.74
N ARG A 151 -32.80 11.54 4.70
CA ARG A 151 -33.25 12.12 5.98
C ARG A 151 -34.15 13.32 5.73
N ASN A 152 -35.17 13.48 6.58
CA ASN A 152 -36.02 14.67 6.57
C ASN A 152 -35.29 15.87 7.18
N GLU A 153 -34.35 16.43 6.41
CA GLU A 153 -33.50 17.55 6.78
C GLU A 153 -33.38 18.56 5.62
N LYS A 154 -33.03 19.81 5.96
CA LYS A 154 -32.75 20.85 4.94
C LYS A 154 -31.56 20.45 4.08
N ILE A 155 -31.68 20.70 2.78
CA ILE A 155 -30.62 20.34 1.80
C ILE A 155 -29.24 20.91 2.19
N GLY A 156 -29.16 22.14 2.68
CA GLY A 156 -27.89 22.73 3.13
C GLY A 156 -27.25 21.98 4.30
N ARG A 157 -28.07 21.37 5.20
CA ARG A 157 -27.53 20.53 6.27
C ARG A 157 -27.02 19.20 5.72
N LYS A 158 -27.76 18.57 4.82
CA LYS A 158 -27.30 17.34 4.15
C LYS A 158 -25.99 17.53 3.44
N ILE A 159 -25.82 18.63 2.68
CA ILE A 159 -24.58 18.98 2.01
C ILE A 159 -23.44 19.09 3.03
N ARG A 160 -23.60 19.95 4.06
CA ARG A 160 -22.59 20.16 5.08
C ARG A 160 -22.16 18.86 5.79
N ASP A 161 -23.15 18.03 6.18
CA ASP A 161 -22.88 16.78 6.89
C ASP A 161 -22.08 15.80 6.02
N ASN A 162 -22.28 15.81 4.71
CA ASN A 162 -21.56 14.94 3.77
C ASN A 162 -20.20 15.54 3.33
N GLU A 163 -20.07 16.87 3.29
CA GLU A 163 -18.77 17.56 3.13
C GLU A 163 -17.80 17.20 4.27
N ILE A 164 -18.30 17.21 5.53
CA ILE A 164 -17.51 16.83 6.71
C ILE A 164 -17.03 15.37 6.63
N LYS A 165 -17.76 14.49 5.94
CA LYS A 165 -17.36 13.11 5.67
C LYS A 165 -16.37 12.98 4.50
N HIS A 166 -16.00 14.09 3.87
CA HIS A 166 -15.13 14.12 2.68
C HIS A 166 -15.67 13.34 1.49
N ILE A 167 -17.01 13.26 1.32
CA ILE A 167 -17.60 12.62 0.14
C ILE A 167 -17.39 13.55 -1.06
N PRO A 168 -16.68 13.12 -2.11
CA PRO A 168 -16.22 14.02 -3.18
C PRO A 168 -17.32 14.47 -4.14
N TYR A 169 -18.40 13.70 -4.29
CA TYR A 169 -19.49 14.03 -5.21
C TYR A 169 -20.86 14.00 -4.54
N MET A 170 -21.67 15.03 -4.82
CA MET A 170 -23.03 15.16 -4.29
C MET A 170 -24.01 15.52 -5.41
#